data_8ce041303666aeeb9e7e1c0118887025
#
_entry.id   8ce041303666aeeb9e7e1c0118887025
#
_cell.length_a   1.000
_cell.length_b   1.000
_cell.length_c   1.000
_cell.angle_alpha   90.00
_cell.angle_beta   90.00
_cell.angle_gamma   90.00
#
_symmetry.space_group_name_H-M   'P 1'
#
loop_
_entity.id
_entity.type
_entity.pdbx_description
1 polymer ?
#
loop_
_entity_poly.entity_id
_entity_poly.type
_entity_poly.pdbx_seq_one_letter_code
_entity_poly.pdbx_strand_id
1 'polypeptide(L)'
;RMEKLGIRGTATAKLAFENMPVPRENILGPVGKGLKVALTVLDFGRTTFGACCTGAAKTALRLAANHSRSRIQFGRTLGEFALVQQK
;
A
#
# COMPACT_ATOMS: atom_id res chain seq x y z
N ARG A 1 -11.66 -15.87 6.74
CA ARG A 1 -10.43 -15.07 6.70
C ARG A 1 -9.50 -15.64 5.65
N MET A 2 -8.83 -14.78 4.87
CA MET A 2 -7.89 -15.20 3.83
C MET A 2 -6.46 -15.16 4.36
N GLU A 3 -5.65 -16.15 3.98
CA GLU A 3 -4.21 -16.16 4.20
C GLU A 3 -3.55 -15.10 3.29
N LYS A 4 -2.61 -14.31 3.84
CA LYS A 4 -1.95 -13.22 3.14
C LYS A 4 -0.45 -13.26 3.34
N LEU A 5 0.30 -12.80 2.33
CA LEU A 5 1.76 -12.69 2.40
C LEU A 5 2.20 -11.65 3.45
N GLY A 6 1.45 -10.56 3.60
CA GLY A 6 1.73 -9.49 4.57
C GLY A 6 0.44 -8.81 5.05
N ILE A 7 0.60 -7.75 5.83
CA ILE A 7 -0.51 -6.98 6.44
C ILE A 7 -1.48 -7.90 7.19
N ARG A 8 -0.93 -8.81 7.98
CA ARG A 8 -1.70 -9.85 8.70
C ARG A 8 -2.54 -9.30 9.85
N GLY A 9 -2.30 -8.06 10.28
CA GLY A 9 -3.09 -7.38 11.28
C GLY A 9 -4.51 -7.02 10.81
N THR A 10 -4.75 -6.95 9.49
CA THR A 10 -6.07 -6.70 8.92
C THR A 10 -6.78 -8.02 8.56
N ALA A 11 -8.09 -8.05 8.71
CA ALA A 11 -8.92 -9.18 8.30
C ALA A 11 -9.39 -8.97 6.86
N THR A 12 -8.99 -9.87 5.97
CA THR A 12 -9.52 -9.96 4.60
C THR A 12 -10.36 -11.23 4.50
N ALA A 13 -11.58 -11.12 4.00
CA ALA A 13 -12.52 -12.25 3.94
C ALA A 13 -13.36 -12.19 2.66
N LYS A 14 -13.87 -13.34 2.25
CA LYS A 14 -14.94 -13.43 1.26
C LYS A 14 -16.25 -13.14 1.97
N LEU A 15 -17.08 -12.28 1.38
CA LEU A 15 -18.44 -12.01 1.84
C LEU A 15 -19.42 -12.72 0.92
N ALA A 16 -20.42 -13.35 1.50
CA ALA A 16 -21.55 -13.93 0.79
C ALA A 16 -22.83 -13.28 1.30
N PHE A 17 -23.73 -12.92 0.36
CA PHE A 17 -25.02 -12.31 0.66
C PHE A 17 -26.10 -13.23 0.10
N GLU A 18 -26.99 -13.70 0.96
CA GLU A 18 -28.08 -14.60 0.59
C GLU A 18 -29.41 -13.94 0.96
N ASN A 19 -30.24 -13.65 -0.05
CA ASN A 19 -31.56 -13.06 0.12
C ASN A 19 -31.60 -11.83 1.06
N MET A 20 -30.54 -11.05 1.09
CA MET A 20 -30.43 -9.86 1.93
C MET A 20 -31.23 -8.71 1.32
N PRO A 21 -32.29 -8.20 1.96
CA PRO A 21 -33.02 -7.05 1.48
C PRO A 21 -32.19 -5.79 1.62
N VAL A 22 -32.12 -4.99 0.55
CA VAL A 22 -31.44 -3.69 0.55
C VAL A 22 -32.46 -2.61 0.30
N PRO A 23 -32.72 -1.69 1.27
CA PRO A 23 -33.59 -0.55 1.08
C PRO A 23 -33.16 0.32 -0.11
N ARG A 24 -34.11 0.92 -0.82
CA ARG A 24 -33.83 1.70 -2.03
C ARG A 24 -32.92 2.89 -1.78
N GLU A 25 -33.04 3.52 -0.63
CA GLU A 25 -32.22 4.64 -0.18
C GLU A 25 -30.74 4.27 0.03
N ASN A 26 -30.43 2.99 0.21
CA ASN A 26 -29.08 2.50 0.38
C ASN A 26 -28.39 2.10 -0.95
N ILE A 27 -29.07 2.32 -2.10
CA ILE A 27 -28.47 2.06 -3.41
C ILE A 27 -27.49 3.17 -3.76
N LEU A 28 -26.24 2.82 -4.01
CA LEU A 28 -25.18 3.75 -4.43
C LEU A 28 -25.17 3.87 -5.95
N GLY A 29 -25.56 5.05 -6.45
CA GLY A 29 -25.58 5.35 -7.87
C GLY A 29 -26.77 4.72 -8.61
N PRO A 30 -26.79 4.77 -9.96
CA PRO A 30 -27.89 4.22 -10.75
C PRO A 30 -27.96 2.70 -10.68
N VAL A 31 -29.17 2.16 -10.65
CA VAL A 31 -29.42 0.71 -10.72
C VAL A 31 -28.72 0.11 -11.96
N GLY A 32 -28.06 -1.02 -11.80
CA GLY A 32 -27.29 -1.69 -12.85
C GLY A 32 -25.90 -1.10 -13.13
N LYS A 33 -25.49 -0.03 -12.43
CA LYS A 33 -24.16 0.60 -12.58
C LYS A 33 -23.21 0.37 -11.40
N GLY A 34 -23.50 -0.57 -10.52
CA GLY A 34 -22.71 -0.84 -9.31
C GLY A 34 -21.24 -1.13 -9.60
N LEU A 35 -20.94 -1.86 -10.67
CA LEU A 35 -19.54 -2.11 -11.06
C LEU A 35 -18.78 -0.80 -11.37
N LYS A 36 -19.42 0.14 -12.08
CA LYS A 36 -18.80 1.46 -12.36
C LYS A 36 -18.52 2.22 -11.08
N VAL A 37 -19.45 2.22 -10.13
CA VAL A 37 -19.26 2.85 -8.82
C VAL A 37 -18.07 2.22 -8.09
N ALA A 38 -18.01 0.89 -8.02
CA ALA A 38 -16.92 0.16 -7.39
C ALA A 38 -15.55 0.46 -8.03
N LEU A 39 -15.47 0.48 -9.36
CA LEU A 39 -14.21 0.80 -10.07
C LEU A 39 -13.76 2.24 -9.80
N THR A 40 -14.70 3.21 -9.76
CA THR A 40 -14.37 4.61 -9.43
C THR A 40 -13.76 4.72 -8.03
N VAL A 41 -14.32 4.03 -7.03
CA VAL A 41 -13.76 3.99 -5.66
C VAL A 41 -12.36 3.36 -5.65
N LEU A 42 -12.16 2.29 -6.43
CA LEU A 42 -10.85 1.64 -6.54
C LEU A 42 -9.79 2.56 -7.18
N ASP A 43 -10.16 3.38 -8.15
CA ASP A 43 -9.23 4.33 -8.78
C ASP A 43 -8.74 5.40 -7.78
N PHE A 44 -9.63 5.91 -6.95
CA PHE A 44 -9.26 6.79 -5.83
C PHE A 44 -8.32 6.08 -4.85
N GLY A 45 -8.66 4.86 -4.45
CA GLY A 45 -7.85 4.05 -3.54
C GLY A 45 -6.44 3.79 -4.09
N ARG A 46 -6.32 3.46 -5.38
CA ARG A 46 -5.02 3.24 -6.04
C ARG A 46 -4.18 4.50 -6.11
N THR A 47 -4.78 5.64 -6.40
CA THR A 47 -4.09 6.94 -6.45
C THR A 47 -3.52 7.31 -5.07
N THR A 48 -4.33 7.23 -4.02
CA THR A 48 -3.88 7.50 -2.66
C THR A 48 -2.83 6.51 -2.17
N PHE A 49 -2.98 5.23 -2.51
CA PHE A 49 -1.99 4.20 -2.20
C PHE A 49 -0.65 4.45 -2.90
N GLY A 50 -0.66 4.90 -4.15
CA GLY A 50 0.54 5.33 -4.87
C GLY A 50 1.29 6.45 -4.15
N ALA A 51 0.57 7.45 -3.63
CA ALA A 51 1.15 8.51 -2.82
C ALA A 51 1.77 7.98 -1.51
N CYS A 52 1.10 7.05 -0.83
CA CYS A 52 1.63 6.38 0.37
C CYS A 52 2.92 5.62 0.08
N CYS A 53 2.96 4.85 -1.02
CA CYS A 53 4.16 4.12 -1.45
C CYS A 53 5.33 5.07 -1.73
N THR A 54 5.08 6.19 -2.39
CA THR A 54 6.10 7.22 -2.66
C THR A 54 6.63 7.82 -1.35
N GLY A 55 5.77 8.11 -0.38
CA GLY A 55 6.17 8.61 0.94
C GLY A 55 7.03 7.59 1.71
N ALA A 56 6.63 6.33 1.69
CA ALA A 56 7.40 5.25 2.31
C ALA A 56 8.78 5.07 1.66
N ALA A 57 8.85 5.11 0.32
CA ALA A 57 10.11 5.00 -0.41
C ALA A 57 11.07 6.16 -0.08
N LYS A 58 10.59 7.40 -0.03
CA LYS A 58 11.39 8.57 0.39
C LYS A 58 11.93 8.42 1.81
N THR A 59 11.12 7.91 2.73
CA THR A 59 11.55 7.69 4.12
C THR A 59 12.59 6.58 4.20
N ALA A 60 12.39 5.46 3.51
CA ALA A 60 13.33 4.36 3.46
C ALA A 60 14.69 4.81 2.89
N LEU A 61 14.69 5.57 1.79
CA LEU A 61 15.90 6.12 1.18
C LEU A 61 16.66 7.03 2.16
N ARG A 62 15.95 7.93 2.85
CA ARG A 62 16.56 8.83 3.85
C ARG A 62 17.21 8.03 4.99
N LEU A 63 16.54 7.01 5.50
CA LEU A 63 17.07 6.14 6.56
C LEU A 63 18.30 5.37 6.08
N ALA A 64 18.26 4.80 4.88
CA ALA A 64 19.38 4.09 4.29
C ALA A 64 20.60 5.01 4.06
N ALA A 65 20.39 6.22 3.53
CA ALA A 65 21.44 7.20 3.33
C ALA A 65 22.08 7.65 4.64
N ASN A 66 21.26 7.90 5.68
CA ASN A 66 21.79 8.26 7.01
C ASN A 66 22.58 7.11 7.62
N HIS A 67 22.06 5.88 7.51
CA HIS A 67 22.76 4.70 8.01
C HIS A 67 24.09 4.49 7.29
N SER A 68 24.16 4.64 5.98
CA SER A 68 25.40 4.47 5.21
C SER A 68 26.48 5.50 5.59
N ARG A 69 26.10 6.68 6.04
CA ARG A 69 27.03 7.72 6.50
C ARG A 69 27.57 7.48 7.91
N SER A 70 26.84 6.76 8.76
CA SER A 70 27.19 6.57 10.16
C SER A 70 27.74 5.17 10.47
N ARG A 71 27.32 4.16 9.73
CA ARG A 71 27.72 2.77 9.95
C ARG A 71 29.12 2.52 9.43
N ILE A 72 30.03 2.11 10.34
CA ILE A 72 31.40 1.74 10.00
C ILE A 72 31.51 0.22 9.87
N GLN A 73 32.14 -0.25 8.79
CA GLN A 73 32.54 -1.63 8.55
C GLN A 73 33.89 -1.63 7.82
N PHE A 74 34.76 -2.57 8.17
CA PHE A 74 36.10 -2.68 7.56
C PHE A 74 36.91 -1.37 7.61
N GLY A 75 36.79 -0.61 8.73
CA GLY A 75 37.53 0.61 8.99
C GLY A 75 37.06 1.88 8.29
N ARG A 76 35.93 1.85 7.57
CA ARG A 76 35.34 3.02 6.87
C ARG A 76 33.81 2.99 6.88
N THR A 77 33.18 4.12 6.57
CA THR A 77 31.73 4.20 6.51
C THR A 77 31.17 3.40 5.32
N LEU A 78 29.95 2.88 5.44
CA LEU A 78 29.32 2.14 4.32
C LEU A 78 29.22 2.99 3.06
N GLY A 79 28.99 4.30 3.20
CA GLY A 79 28.89 5.24 2.08
C GLY A 79 30.16 5.43 1.26
N GLU A 80 31.33 4.97 1.77
CA GLU A 80 32.60 5.01 1.05
C GLU A 80 32.83 3.80 0.14
N PHE A 81 31.94 2.81 0.17
CA PHE A 81 32.02 1.66 -0.72
C PHE A 81 31.37 1.95 -2.07
N ALA A 82 32.09 1.71 -3.15
CA ALA A 82 31.63 2.01 -4.51
C ALA A 82 30.25 1.38 -4.84
N LEU A 83 30.00 0.14 -4.41
CA LEU A 83 28.71 -0.53 -4.63
C LEU A 83 27.55 0.12 -3.86
N VAL A 84 27.83 0.77 -2.75
CA VAL A 84 26.80 1.52 -1.99
C VAL A 84 26.54 2.87 -2.66
N GLN A 85 27.60 3.52 -3.19
CA GLN A 85 27.47 4.80 -3.89
C GLN A 85 26.69 4.70 -5.21
N GLN A 86 26.67 3.52 -5.83
CA GLN A 86 25.90 3.27 -7.08
C GLN A 86 24.39 3.14 -6.84
N LYS A 87 23.90 3.04 -5.62
CA LYS A 87 22.48 2.89 -5.28
C LYS A 87 21.86 4.22 -4.91
#